data_52c9d91f45b38b3cbf39a1c0d7bee22c
#
_entry.id   52c9d91f45b38b3cbf39a1c0d7bee22c
#
_cell.length_a   1.000
_cell.length_b   1.000
_cell.length_c   1.000
_cell.angle_alpha   90.00
_cell.angle_beta   90.00
_cell.angle_gamma   90.00
#
_symmetry.space_group_name_H-M   'P 1'
#
loop_
_entity.id
_entity.type
_entity.pdbx_description
1 polymer ?
#
loop_
_entity_poly.entity_id
_entity_poly.type
_entity_poly.pdbx_seq_one_letter_code
_entity_poly.pdbx_strand_id
1 'polypeptide(L)'
;MPEETLSEASIPANTKEQISTIILAINLLATDYENLRGINLIGRACPFREKIFNEIASVFVEMKLQKILPSVADTQLFGGLDFSRTIAIGKPIYLEGHLKKTNQLFLLTMAERFDPTLVAKLTDSMDRDYTNCFLASNEGIEDESLADALSERLAFSVSLDGIRFHEWEKIHFNKRKIKSAKNRLKKIKITKGIIHTYVMLALELGINSMRAPLMAAYAARAAAAF
;
A
#
# COMPACT_ATOMS: atom_id res chain seq x y z
N MET A 1 -24.23 -39.34 21.88
CA MET A 1 -24.25 -38.18 20.98
C MET A 1 -22.93 -38.17 20.25
N PRO A 2 -22.87 -38.37 18.93
CA PRO A 2 -21.60 -38.33 18.18
C PRO A 2 -21.16 -36.89 18.00
N GLU A 3 -19.90 -36.63 18.31
CA GLU A 3 -19.18 -35.39 17.98
C GLU A 3 -19.13 -35.23 16.44
N GLU A 4 -19.84 -34.24 15.94
CA GLU A 4 -19.69 -33.80 14.56
C GLU A 4 -18.28 -33.18 14.43
N THR A 5 -17.39 -33.96 13.85
CA THR A 5 -16.12 -33.45 13.31
C THR A 5 -16.44 -32.40 12.26
N LEU A 6 -16.23 -31.13 12.60
CA LEU A 6 -16.23 -30.01 11.64
C LEU A 6 -15.24 -30.35 10.51
N SER A 7 -15.79 -30.79 9.39
CA SER A 7 -15.03 -31.01 8.16
C SER A 7 -14.24 -29.75 7.84
N GLU A 8 -12.92 -29.88 7.65
CA GLU A 8 -12.07 -28.86 7.09
C GLU A 8 -12.61 -28.48 5.71
N ALA A 9 -13.48 -27.46 5.68
CA ALA A 9 -14.00 -26.93 4.43
C ALA A 9 -12.80 -26.46 3.58
N SER A 10 -12.54 -27.17 2.49
CA SER A 10 -11.47 -26.82 1.57
C SER A 10 -11.73 -25.43 1.00
N ILE A 11 -10.74 -24.52 1.13
CA ILE A 11 -10.81 -23.15 0.57
C ILE A 11 -11.09 -23.27 -0.93
N PRO A 12 -12.09 -22.55 -1.50
CA PRO A 12 -12.34 -22.53 -2.93
C PRO A 12 -11.07 -22.16 -3.72
N ALA A 13 -10.85 -22.80 -4.87
CA ALA A 13 -9.64 -22.60 -5.68
C ALA A 13 -9.42 -21.12 -6.02
N ASN A 14 -10.48 -20.40 -6.36
CA ASN A 14 -10.45 -18.95 -6.66
C ASN A 14 -9.96 -18.11 -5.45
N THR A 15 -10.41 -18.41 -4.24
CA THR A 15 -9.99 -17.69 -3.03
C THR A 15 -8.52 -17.97 -2.70
N LYS A 16 -8.01 -19.19 -2.94
CA LYS A 16 -6.59 -19.51 -2.76
C LYS A 16 -5.70 -18.72 -3.70
N GLU A 17 -6.09 -18.59 -4.95
CA GLU A 17 -5.37 -17.81 -5.95
C GLU A 17 -5.38 -16.30 -5.59
N GLN A 18 -6.53 -15.78 -5.18
CA GLN A 18 -6.67 -14.41 -4.73
C GLN A 18 -5.77 -14.12 -3.52
N ILE A 19 -5.78 -14.97 -2.51
CA ILE A 19 -4.91 -14.86 -1.33
C ILE A 19 -3.43 -14.91 -1.73
N SER A 20 -3.04 -15.82 -2.62
CA SER A 20 -1.65 -15.92 -3.06
C SER A 20 -1.19 -14.66 -3.82
N THR A 21 -2.07 -14.07 -4.61
CA THR A 21 -1.83 -12.80 -5.32
C THR A 21 -1.63 -11.64 -4.34
N ILE A 22 -2.46 -11.55 -3.31
CA ILE A 22 -2.34 -10.52 -2.26
C ILE A 22 -1.01 -10.68 -1.52
N ILE A 23 -0.67 -11.90 -1.10
CA ILE A 23 0.59 -12.19 -0.41
C ILE A 23 1.79 -11.82 -1.30
N LEU A 24 1.73 -12.17 -2.57
CA LEU A 24 2.78 -11.83 -3.53
C LEU A 24 2.92 -10.31 -3.66
N ALA A 25 1.84 -9.59 -3.91
CA ALA A 25 1.86 -8.13 -4.04
C ALA A 25 2.46 -7.44 -2.79
N ILE A 26 2.06 -7.86 -1.59
CA ILE A 26 2.60 -7.32 -0.33
C ILE A 26 4.09 -7.65 -0.17
N ASN A 27 4.51 -8.87 -0.49
CA ASN A 27 5.92 -9.27 -0.41
C ASN A 27 6.80 -8.48 -1.39
N LEU A 28 6.33 -8.28 -2.64
CA LEU A 28 7.03 -7.47 -3.63
C LEU A 28 7.09 -6.00 -3.21
N LEU A 29 5.98 -5.44 -2.74
CA LEU A 29 5.93 -4.08 -2.21
C LEU A 29 6.90 -3.90 -1.04
N ALA A 30 6.90 -4.81 -0.08
CA ALA A 30 7.82 -4.75 1.06
C ALA A 30 9.30 -4.92 0.66
N THR A 31 9.57 -5.58 -0.46
CA THR A 31 10.92 -5.77 -0.98
C THR A 31 11.46 -4.50 -1.66
N ASP A 32 10.62 -3.78 -2.42
CA ASP A 32 11.02 -2.60 -3.23
C ASP A 32 9.99 -1.45 -3.12
N TYR A 33 9.65 -1.06 -1.89
CA TYR A 33 8.63 -0.02 -1.65
C TYR A 33 9.01 1.36 -2.22
N GLU A 34 10.30 1.68 -2.31
CA GLU A 34 10.80 2.94 -2.85
C GLU A 34 10.39 3.15 -4.31
N ASN A 35 10.32 2.09 -5.09
CA ASN A 35 9.94 2.13 -6.50
C ASN A 35 8.47 1.74 -6.74
N LEU A 36 7.91 0.85 -5.94
CA LEU A 36 6.53 0.38 -6.07
C LEU A 36 5.52 1.28 -5.35
N ARG A 37 5.97 2.11 -4.42
CA ARG A 37 5.24 3.19 -3.75
C ARG A 37 4.09 2.76 -2.85
N GLY A 38 3.26 1.81 -3.27
CA GLY A 38 2.13 1.39 -2.46
C GLY A 38 1.20 0.40 -3.14
N ILE A 39 0.10 0.15 -2.45
CA ILE A 39 -0.94 -0.78 -2.86
C ILE A 39 -2.33 -0.21 -2.53
N ASN A 40 -3.27 -0.40 -3.45
CA ASN A 40 -4.69 -0.17 -3.25
C ASN A 40 -5.36 -1.48 -2.81
N LEU A 41 -5.96 -1.48 -1.64
CA LEU A 41 -6.67 -2.60 -1.03
C LEU A 41 -8.16 -2.31 -1.10
N ILE A 42 -8.84 -2.99 -2.03
CA ILE A 42 -10.26 -2.82 -2.29
C ILE A 42 -11.03 -3.86 -1.49
N GLY A 43 -12.04 -3.44 -0.76
CA GLY A 43 -12.90 -4.37 -0.04
C GLY A 43 -13.82 -3.66 0.96
N ARG A 44 -15.03 -4.20 1.11
CA ARG A 44 -16.03 -3.67 2.03
C ARG A 44 -15.52 -3.62 3.47
N ALA A 45 -16.02 -2.66 4.24
CA ALA A 45 -15.72 -2.57 5.65
C ALA A 45 -16.11 -3.88 6.37
N CYS A 46 -15.13 -4.52 7.01
CA CYS A 46 -15.36 -5.74 7.77
C CYS A 46 -14.54 -5.70 9.08
N PRO A 47 -15.01 -6.35 10.16
CA PRO A 47 -14.38 -6.28 11.47
C PRO A 47 -12.91 -6.74 11.48
N PHE A 48 -12.53 -7.66 10.59
CA PHE A 48 -11.17 -8.17 10.54
C PHE A 48 -10.22 -7.35 9.64
N ARG A 49 -10.71 -6.35 8.89
CA ARG A 49 -9.90 -5.52 8.00
C ARG A 49 -8.78 -4.79 8.74
N GLU A 50 -9.03 -4.31 9.96
CA GLU A 50 -7.98 -3.72 10.78
C GLU A 50 -6.87 -4.72 11.14
N LYS A 51 -7.23 -5.98 11.38
CA LYS A 51 -6.25 -7.04 11.61
C LYS A 51 -5.39 -7.25 10.35
N ILE A 52 -6.01 -7.27 9.16
CA ILE A 52 -5.30 -7.36 7.88
C ILE A 52 -4.28 -6.22 7.75
N PHE A 53 -4.70 -4.98 7.97
CA PHE A 53 -3.79 -3.83 7.87
C PHE A 53 -2.65 -3.90 8.88
N ASN A 54 -2.92 -4.33 10.11
CA ASN A 54 -1.88 -4.49 11.14
C ASN A 54 -0.89 -5.59 10.77
N GLU A 55 -1.36 -6.69 10.19
CA GLU A 55 -0.49 -7.77 9.72
C GLU A 55 0.36 -7.32 8.52
N ILE A 56 -0.23 -6.61 7.55
CA ILE A 56 0.51 -6.00 6.44
C ILE A 56 1.55 -5.01 6.99
N ALA A 57 1.16 -4.12 7.90
CA ALA A 57 2.08 -3.17 8.52
C ALA A 57 3.22 -3.87 9.25
N SER A 58 2.97 -5.03 9.85
CA SER A 58 4.00 -5.82 10.54
C SER A 58 5.13 -6.31 9.62
N VAL A 59 4.91 -6.33 8.31
CA VAL A 59 5.91 -6.68 7.29
C VAL A 59 6.92 -5.54 7.08
N PHE A 60 6.48 -4.29 7.28
CA PHE A 60 7.29 -3.08 7.14
C PHE A 60 7.92 -2.68 8.47
N VAL A 61 8.78 -3.55 9.02
CA VAL A 61 9.33 -3.44 10.38
C VAL A 61 10.07 -2.12 10.65
N GLU A 62 10.65 -1.51 9.62
CA GLU A 62 11.44 -0.28 9.71
C GLU A 62 10.60 0.99 9.55
N MET A 63 9.30 0.85 9.28
CA MET A 63 8.37 1.95 9.03
C MET A 63 7.40 2.15 10.19
N LYS A 64 7.05 3.39 10.45
CA LYS A 64 6.02 3.74 11.43
C LYS A 64 4.66 3.89 10.72
N LEU A 65 3.67 3.13 11.17
CA LEU A 65 2.31 3.23 10.65
C LEU A 65 1.67 4.56 11.04
N GLN A 66 1.20 5.31 10.04
CA GLN A 66 0.50 6.57 10.21
C GLN A 66 -0.82 6.53 9.42
N LYS A 67 -1.94 6.68 10.13
CA LYS A 67 -3.28 6.75 9.48
C LYS A 67 -3.54 8.17 8.97
N ILE A 68 -4.08 8.29 7.75
CA ILE A 68 -4.58 9.53 7.15
C ILE A 68 -6.05 9.32 6.82
N LEU A 69 -6.90 10.19 7.36
CA LEU A 69 -8.35 10.19 7.16
C LEU A 69 -8.75 11.28 6.14
N PRO A 70 -9.93 11.18 5.50
CA PRO A 70 -10.43 12.23 4.62
C PRO A 70 -10.52 13.61 5.27
N SER A 71 -10.76 13.65 6.58
CA SER A 71 -10.90 14.89 7.37
C SER A 71 -9.59 15.38 8.00
N VAL A 72 -8.42 14.89 7.54
CA VAL A 72 -7.13 15.28 8.10
C VAL A 72 -6.85 16.76 7.88
N ALA A 73 -6.45 17.47 8.94
CA ALA A 73 -6.11 18.89 8.85
C ALA A 73 -4.73 19.11 8.21
N ASP A 74 -4.59 20.21 7.47
CA ASP A 74 -3.31 20.59 6.83
C ASP A 74 -2.18 20.74 7.84
N THR A 75 -2.45 21.21 9.04
CA THR A 75 -1.48 21.31 10.12
C THR A 75 -0.95 19.96 10.59
N GLN A 76 -1.72 18.89 10.43
CA GLN A 76 -1.27 17.53 10.71
C GLN A 76 -0.44 16.98 9.56
N LEU A 77 -0.79 17.29 8.31
CA LEU A 77 -0.06 16.83 7.12
C LEU A 77 1.30 17.52 6.96
N PHE A 78 1.30 18.86 6.99
CA PHE A 78 2.48 19.67 6.69
C PHE A 78 3.18 20.22 7.94
N GLY A 79 2.54 20.09 9.09
CA GLY A 79 2.96 20.75 10.31
C GLY A 79 2.52 22.21 10.35
N GLY A 80 2.78 22.86 11.46
CA GLY A 80 2.40 24.25 11.67
C GLY A 80 2.63 24.67 13.11
N LEU A 81 2.22 25.90 13.42
CA LEU A 81 2.31 26.44 14.77
C LEU A 81 1.32 25.73 15.69
N ASP A 82 1.80 25.16 16.79
CA ASP A 82 0.97 24.66 17.88
C ASP A 82 0.53 25.85 18.75
N PHE A 83 -0.65 26.39 18.46
CA PHE A 83 -1.16 27.54 19.17
C PHE A 83 -1.33 27.30 20.66
N SER A 84 -1.83 26.14 21.07
CA SER A 84 -2.06 25.80 22.47
C SER A 84 -0.77 25.76 23.27
N ARG A 85 0.24 25.08 22.75
CA ARG A 85 1.56 25.02 23.38
C ARG A 85 2.32 26.33 23.31
N THR A 86 2.18 27.06 22.20
CA THR A 86 2.79 28.39 22.02
C THR A 86 2.30 29.37 23.07
N ILE A 87 0.98 29.40 23.32
CA ILE A 87 0.38 30.27 24.35
C ILE A 87 0.83 29.82 25.74
N ALA A 88 0.82 28.53 26.04
CA ALA A 88 1.18 28.00 27.35
C ALA A 88 2.66 28.27 27.71
N ILE A 89 3.55 28.27 26.72
CA ILE A 89 5.02 28.37 26.94
C ILE A 89 5.53 29.79 26.63
N GLY A 90 4.74 30.61 25.92
CA GLY A 90 5.11 31.98 25.51
C GLY A 90 6.17 32.03 24.41
N LYS A 91 6.42 30.91 23.71
CA LYS A 91 7.38 30.81 22.60
C LYS A 91 6.76 30.02 21.44
N PRO A 92 7.04 30.40 20.18
CA PRO A 92 6.54 29.66 19.03
C PRO A 92 6.97 28.18 19.07
N ILE A 93 6.01 27.26 19.08
CA ILE A 93 6.23 25.82 18.97
C ILE A 93 5.63 25.33 17.67
N TYR A 94 6.46 24.65 16.86
CA TYR A 94 6.02 24.10 15.59
C TYR A 94 5.88 22.57 15.71
N LEU A 95 4.77 22.05 15.19
CA LEU A 95 4.56 20.63 15.00
C LEU A 95 5.14 20.22 13.64
N GLU A 96 5.80 19.08 13.61
CA GLU A 96 6.25 18.47 12.37
C GLU A 96 5.10 17.72 11.70
N GLY A 97 4.83 18.03 10.42
CA GLY A 97 3.79 17.36 9.65
C GLY A 97 4.11 15.90 9.32
N HIS A 98 3.07 15.10 9.17
CA HIS A 98 3.22 13.68 8.85
C HIS A 98 4.00 13.45 7.54
N LEU A 99 3.74 14.25 6.50
CA LEU A 99 4.37 14.14 5.19
C LEU A 99 5.83 14.63 5.14
N LYS A 100 6.32 15.29 6.21
CA LYS A 100 7.74 15.65 6.34
C LYS A 100 8.59 14.55 6.94
N LYS A 101 7.95 13.54 7.54
CA LYS A 101 8.64 12.41 8.16
C LYS A 101 9.00 11.37 7.12
N THR A 102 10.17 10.80 7.26
CA THR A 102 10.67 9.70 6.42
C THR A 102 10.34 8.34 7.04
N ASN A 103 10.41 7.28 6.26
CA ASN A 103 10.15 5.90 6.69
C ASN A 103 8.78 5.72 7.35
N GLN A 104 7.76 6.34 6.75
CA GLN A 104 6.39 6.17 7.19
C GLN A 104 5.65 5.19 6.27
N LEU A 105 4.81 4.36 6.88
CA LEU A 105 3.80 3.59 6.19
C LEU A 105 2.46 4.31 6.37
N PHE A 106 2.01 4.99 5.33
CA PHE A 106 0.75 5.72 5.37
C PHE A 106 -0.42 4.79 5.04
N LEU A 107 -1.35 4.65 5.97
CA LEU A 107 -2.65 4.02 5.73
C LEU A 107 -3.67 5.11 5.40
N LEU A 108 -4.01 5.21 4.12
CA LEU A 108 -5.01 6.13 3.59
C LEU A 108 -6.39 5.48 3.77
N THR A 109 -7.12 5.86 4.81
CA THR A 109 -8.40 5.24 5.17
C THR A 109 -9.54 5.89 4.41
N MET A 110 -10.41 5.09 3.78
CA MET A 110 -11.49 5.57 2.89
C MET A 110 -10.92 6.49 1.80
N ALA A 111 -9.88 6.02 1.11
CA ALA A 111 -9.12 6.83 0.17
C ALA A 111 -9.94 7.27 -1.05
N GLU A 112 -11.02 6.54 -1.38
CA GLU A 112 -12.02 6.90 -2.40
C GLU A 112 -12.79 8.19 -2.07
N ARG A 113 -12.83 8.59 -0.79
CA ARG A 113 -13.54 9.77 -0.29
C ARG A 113 -12.63 10.98 -0.09
N PHE A 114 -11.38 10.90 -0.54
CA PHE A 114 -10.47 12.03 -0.43
C PHE A 114 -10.87 13.12 -1.43
N ASP A 115 -10.97 14.36 -0.93
CA ASP A 115 -11.21 15.49 -1.79
C ASP A 115 -10.02 15.75 -2.74
N PRO A 116 -10.24 16.39 -3.90
CA PRO A 116 -9.19 16.64 -4.88
C PRO A 116 -7.96 17.39 -4.33
N THR A 117 -8.17 18.25 -3.33
CA THR A 117 -7.08 19.03 -2.71
C THR A 117 -6.18 18.12 -1.89
N LEU A 118 -6.76 17.22 -1.09
CA LEU A 118 -6.00 16.24 -0.32
C LEU A 118 -5.25 15.27 -1.24
N VAL A 119 -5.92 14.80 -2.31
CA VAL A 119 -5.29 13.95 -3.34
C VAL A 119 -4.07 14.66 -3.95
N ALA A 120 -4.21 15.92 -4.36
CA ALA A 120 -3.11 16.70 -4.93
C ALA A 120 -1.93 16.83 -3.96
N LYS A 121 -2.20 17.10 -2.67
CA LYS A 121 -1.17 17.22 -1.63
C LYS A 121 -0.43 15.89 -1.39
N LEU A 122 -1.16 14.78 -1.34
CA LEU A 122 -0.57 13.45 -1.17
C LEU A 122 0.27 13.05 -2.38
N THR A 123 -0.24 13.24 -3.59
CA THR A 123 0.45 12.89 -4.83
C THR A 123 1.70 13.72 -5.05
N ASP A 124 1.69 15.02 -4.70
CA ASP A 124 2.88 15.87 -4.70
C ASP A 124 3.94 15.35 -3.71
N SER A 125 3.52 14.97 -2.50
CA SER A 125 4.42 14.35 -1.52
C SER A 125 4.99 13.02 -2.00
N MET A 126 4.16 12.19 -2.64
CA MET A 126 4.61 10.91 -3.22
C MET A 126 5.66 11.12 -4.32
N ASP A 127 5.52 12.16 -5.13
CA ASP A 127 6.45 12.43 -6.22
C ASP A 127 7.78 13.03 -5.74
N ARG A 128 7.82 13.63 -4.54
CA ARG A 128 9.02 14.25 -3.97
C ARG A 128 9.81 13.32 -3.05
N ASP A 129 9.13 12.45 -2.30
CA ASP A 129 9.75 11.58 -1.30
C ASP A 129 9.45 10.11 -1.59
N TYR A 130 10.51 9.35 -1.79
CA TYR A 130 10.48 7.91 -2.09
C TYR A 130 10.73 7.03 -0.86
N THR A 131 10.91 7.61 0.32
CA THR A 131 11.18 6.87 1.55
C THR A 131 9.91 6.35 2.24
N ASN A 132 8.75 6.85 1.82
CA ASN A 132 7.44 6.50 2.38
C ASN A 132 6.70 5.50 1.50
N CYS A 133 5.89 4.64 2.13
CA CYS A 133 5.03 3.66 1.46
C CYS A 133 3.57 3.92 1.78
N PHE A 134 2.66 3.62 0.84
CA PHE A 134 1.25 3.95 0.96
C PHE A 134 0.36 2.71 0.82
N LEU A 135 -0.54 2.53 1.77
CA LEU A 135 -1.61 1.53 1.73
C LEU A 135 -2.93 2.30 1.58
N ALA A 136 -3.52 2.31 0.40
CA ALA A 136 -4.85 2.88 0.21
C ALA A 136 -5.89 1.82 0.59
N SER A 137 -6.78 2.18 1.52
CA SER A 137 -7.97 1.40 1.87
C SER A 137 -9.15 2.00 1.13
N ASN A 138 -9.65 1.26 0.15
CA ASN A 138 -10.79 1.62 -0.68
C ASN A 138 -11.96 0.70 -0.31
N GLU A 139 -13.06 1.29 0.14
CA GLU A 139 -14.28 0.54 0.51
C GLU A 139 -15.18 0.27 -0.69
N GLY A 140 -14.99 1.04 -1.78
CA GLY A 140 -15.60 0.89 -3.10
C GLY A 140 -17.05 0.43 -3.09
N ILE A 141 -18.00 1.32 -2.81
CA ILE A 141 -19.42 1.04 -2.96
C ILE A 141 -19.83 1.58 -4.33
N GLU A 142 -20.16 0.69 -5.25
CA GLU A 142 -20.75 0.92 -6.57
C GLU A 142 -20.00 1.91 -7.47
N ASP A 143 -20.13 3.23 -7.27
CA ASP A 143 -19.54 4.27 -8.10
C ASP A 143 -18.34 4.99 -7.45
N GLU A 144 -17.98 4.63 -6.21
CA GLU A 144 -16.85 5.24 -5.53
C GLU A 144 -15.54 4.53 -5.95
N SER A 145 -14.61 5.25 -6.54
CA SER A 145 -13.30 4.75 -6.92
C SER A 145 -12.18 5.63 -6.37
N LEU A 146 -11.02 5.03 -6.18
CA LEU A 146 -9.81 5.79 -5.86
C LEU A 146 -9.50 6.77 -6.99
N ALA A 147 -9.19 8.03 -6.64
CA ALA A 147 -8.83 9.05 -7.62
C ALA A 147 -7.66 8.56 -8.51
N ASP A 148 -7.77 8.73 -9.83
CA ASP A 148 -6.79 8.26 -10.82
C ASP A 148 -5.37 8.74 -10.50
N ALA A 149 -5.23 10.00 -10.11
CA ALA A 149 -3.95 10.60 -9.75
C ALA A 149 -3.25 9.85 -8.59
N LEU A 150 -4.01 9.29 -7.64
CA LEU A 150 -3.48 8.50 -6.54
C LEU A 150 -3.28 7.04 -6.99
N SER A 151 -4.23 6.47 -7.72
CA SER A 151 -4.18 5.10 -8.22
C SER A 151 -2.96 4.85 -9.10
N GLU A 152 -2.61 5.78 -9.99
CA GLU A 152 -1.42 5.69 -10.86
C GLU A 152 -0.08 5.66 -10.12
N ARG A 153 -0.07 6.04 -8.85
CA ARG A 153 1.13 6.06 -7.99
C ARG A 153 1.26 4.85 -7.09
N LEU A 154 0.31 3.92 -7.16
CA LEU A 154 0.31 2.67 -6.41
C LEU A 154 0.54 1.51 -7.37
N ALA A 155 1.59 0.71 -7.14
CA ALA A 155 1.98 -0.35 -8.08
C ALA A 155 0.96 -1.49 -8.15
N PHE A 156 0.22 -1.72 -7.09
CA PHE A 156 -0.71 -2.85 -6.99
C PHE A 156 -2.11 -2.39 -6.63
N SER A 157 -3.10 -3.08 -7.19
CA SER A 157 -4.49 -2.98 -6.77
C SER A 157 -5.02 -4.40 -6.59
N VAL A 158 -5.51 -4.72 -5.40
CA VAL A 158 -5.99 -6.06 -5.05
C VAL A 158 -7.31 -5.98 -4.29
N SER A 159 -8.20 -6.95 -4.56
CA SER A 159 -9.47 -7.07 -3.86
C SER A 159 -9.33 -7.98 -2.65
N LEU A 160 -9.91 -7.57 -1.54
CA LEU A 160 -10.09 -8.35 -0.31
C LEU A 160 -11.49 -8.99 -0.24
N ASP A 161 -12.38 -8.67 -1.20
CA ASP A 161 -13.75 -9.19 -1.19
C ASP A 161 -13.77 -10.70 -1.41
N GLY A 162 -14.68 -11.36 -0.70
CA GLY A 162 -14.82 -12.82 -0.76
C GLY A 162 -13.87 -13.61 0.12
N ILE A 163 -12.85 -12.97 0.72
CA ILE A 163 -11.93 -13.63 1.66
C ILE A 163 -12.58 -13.73 3.04
N ARG A 164 -12.64 -14.92 3.58
CA ARG A 164 -13.18 -15.17 4.91
C ARG A 164 -12.08 -15.06 5.97
N PHE A 165 -12.46 -14.66 7.18
CA PHE A 165 -11.53 -14.46 8.29
C PHE A 165 -10.61 -15.68 8.56
N HIS A 166 -11.18 -16.90 8.61
CA HIS A 166 -10.42 -18.12 8.86
C HIS A 166 -9.44 -18.51 7.73
N GLU A 167 -9.66 -18.00 6.52
CA GLU A 167 -8.76 -18.19 5.38
C GLU A 167 -7.56 -17.26 5.51
N TRP A 168 -7.80 -16.02 5.97
CA TRP A 168 -6.75 -15.05 6.22
C TRP A 168 -5.86 -15.45 7.40
N GLU A 169 -6.39 -16.05 8.47
CA GLU A 169 -5.58 -16.48 9.64
C GLU A 169 -4.49 -17.49 9.31
N LYS A 170 -4.60 -18.19 8.19
CA LYS A 170 -3.58 -19.11 7.68
C LYS A 170 -2.43 -18.41 6.94
N ILE A 171 -2.51 -17.09 6.75
CA ILE A 171 -1.49 -16.32 6.02
C ILE A 171 -0.35 -15.94 6.96
N HIS A 172 0.86 -16.25 6.52
CA HIS A 172 2.07 -15.87 7.23
C HIS A 172 3.08 -15.21 6.30
N PHE A 173 3.46 -13.97 6.62
CA PHE A 173 4.50 -13.25 5.89
C PHE A 173 5.89 -13.66 6.38
N ASN A 174 6.74 -14.10 5.45
CA ASN A 174 8.11 -14.50 5.79
C ASN A 174 9.05 -13.27 5.79
N LYS A 175 9.13 -12.59 6.93
CA LYS A 175 9.98 -11.40 7.10
C LYS A 175 11.47 -11.66 6.82
N ARG A 176 11.97 -12.88 7.09
CA ARG A 176 13.37 -13.24 6.80
C ARG A 176 13.62 -13.31 5.29
N LYS A 177 12.65 -13.87 4.53
CA LYS A 177 12.73 -13.95 3.06
C LYS A 177 12.69 -12.54 2.45
N ILE A 178 11.83 -11.65 2.94
CA ILE A 178 11.77 -10.24 2.50
C ILE A 178 13.11 -9.52 2.75
N LYS A 179 13.69 -9.66 3.95
CA LYS A 179 14.99 -9.07 4.27
C LYS A 179 16.10 -9.59 3.34
N SER A 180 16.13 -10.89 3.05
CA SER A 180 17.05 -11.48 2.10
C SER A 180 16.84 -10.96 0.68
N ALA A 181 15.56 -10.82 0.25
CA ALA A 181 15.20 -10.28 -1.05
C ALA A 181 15.65 -8.82 -1.20
N LYS A 182 15.47 -7.95 -0.20
CA LYS A 182 16.01 -6.58 -0.19
C LYS A 182 17.52 -6.53 -0.46
N ASN A 183 18.27 -7.47 0.11
CA ASN A 183 19.73 -7.54 -0.13
C ASN A 183 20.07 -7.99 -1.55
N ARG A 184 19.29 -8.94 -2.12
CA ARG A 184 19.47 -9.39 -3.52
C ARG A 184 19.06 -8.32 -4.51
N LEU A 185 18.00 -7.55 -4.20
CA LEU A 185 17.47 -6.47 -5.04
C LEU A 185 18.56 -5.47 -5.46
N LYS A 186 19.48 -5.14 -4.56
CA LYS A 186 20.60 -4.21 -4.81
C LYS A 186 21.52 -4.67 -5.95
N LYS A 187 21.52 -5.98 -6.27
CA LYS A 187 22.36 -6.57 -7.32
C LYS A 187 21.63 -6.70 -8.67
N ILE A 188 20.30 -6.58 -8.68
CA ILE A 188 19.47 -6.77 -9.87
C ILE A 188 19.23 -5.41 -10.52
N LYS A 189 19.67 -5.27 -11.78
CA LYS A 189 19.49 -4.06 -12.58
C LYS A 189 18.40 -4.28 -13.62
N ILE A 190 17.53 -3.28 -13.78
CA ILE A 190 16.58 -3.25 -14.90
C ILE A 190 17.30 -2.73 -16.13
N THR A 191 17.27 -3.51 -17.23
CA THR A 191 17.84 -3.08 -18.50
C THR A 191 16.87 -2.22 -19.30
N LYS A 192 17.38 -1.37 -20.20
CA LYS A 192 16.53 -0.58 -21.12
C LYS A 192 15.59 -1.48 -21.95
N GLY A 193 16.04 -2.68 -22.32
CA GLY A 193 15.23 -3.65 -23.07
C GLY A 193 13.98 -4.09 -22.29
N ILE A 194 14.13 -4.38 -20.98
CA ILE A 194 13.00 -4.75 -20.12
C ILE A 194 11.98 -3.61 -20.04
N ILE A 195 12.44 -2.36 -19.84
CA ILE A 195 11.54 -1.20 -19.81
C ILE A 195 10.82 -1.06 -21.14
N HIS A 196 11.54 -1.18 -22.27
CA HIS A 196 10.96 -1.10 -23.60
C HIS A 196 9.87 -2.18 -23.82
N THR A 197 10.11 -3.42 -23.39
CA THR A 197 9.13 -4.50 -23.48
C THR A 197 7.84 -4.16 -22.72
N TYR A 198 7.94 -3.64 -21.48
CA TYR A 198 6.75 -3.24 -20.72
C TYR A 198 6.04 -2.02 -21.31
N VAL A 199 6.78 -1.08 -21.92
CA VAL A 199 6.17 0.07 -22.63
C VAL A 199 5.38 -0.43 -23.83
N MET A 200 5.94 -1.32 -24.64
CA MET A 200 5.24 -1.88 -25.81
C MET A 200 4.01 -2.67 -25.38
N LEU A 201 4.11 -3.49 -24.33
CA LEU A 201 2.97 -4.22 -23.80
C LEU A 201 1.87 -3.29 -23.29
N ALA A 202 2.21 -2.20 -22.59
CA ALA A 202 1.24 -1.21 -22.13
C ALA A 202 0.51 -0.53 -23.31
N LEU A 203 1.24 -0.20 -24.39
CA LEU A 203 0.65 0.36 -25.61
C LEU A 203 -0.31 -0.62 -26.29
N GLU A 204 0.07 -1.89 -26.41
CA GLU A 204 -0.78 -2.94 -26.99
C GLU A 204 -2.07 -3.17 -26.18
N LEU A 205 -1.98 -3.05 -24.85
CA LEU A 205 -3.12 -3.17 -23.94
C LEU A 205 -3.95 -1.88 -23.81
N GLY A 206 -3.57 -0.79 -24.48
CA GLY A 206 -4.26 0.49 -24.39
C GLY A 206 -4.10 1.20 -23.03
N ILE A 207 -3.04 0.89 -22.28
CA ILE A 207 -2.78 1.50 -20.97
C ILE A 207 -2.11 2.87 -21.17
N ASN A 208 -2.84 3.94 -20.88
CA ASN A 208 -2.38 5.33 -21.07
C ASN A 208 -1.57 5.89 -19.88
N SER A 209 -1.05 5.05 -19.00
CA SER A 209 -0.23 5.48 -17.88
C SER A 209 1.26 5.34 -18.18
N MET A 210 2.01 6.42 -18.05
CA MET A 210 3.48 6.38 -18.17
C MET A 210 4.17 5.73 -16.95
N ARG A 211 3.47 5.62 -15.81
CA ARG A 211 3.98 4.99 -14.60
C ARG A 211 3.82 3.47 -14.62
N ALA A 212 2.75 2.96 -15.20
CA ALA A 212 2.44 1.53 -15.22
C ALA A 212 3.58 0.65 -15.78
N PRO A 213 4.20 0.95 -16.94
CA PRO A 213 5.33 0.16 -17.46
C PRO A 213 6.54 0.14 -16.52
N LEU A 214 6.84 1.28 -15.87
CA LEU A 214 7.94 1.37 -14.91
C LEU A 214 7.66 0.56 -13.65
N MET A 215 6.46 0.67 -13.09
CA MET A 215 6.04 -0.12 -11.92
C MET A 215 6.04 -1.62 -12.23
N ALA A 216 5.60 -2.03 -13.43
CA ALA A 216 5.69 -3.41 -13.87
C ALA A 216 7.15 -3.92 -13.93
N ALA A 217 8.07 -3.10 -14.46
CA ALA A 217 9.48 -3.44 -14.48
C ALA A 217 10.09 -3.54 -13.06
N TYR A 218 9.70 -2.64 -12.15
CA TYR A 218 10.14 -2.72 -10.75
C TYR A 218 9.51 -3.91 -10.02
N ALA A 219 8.25 -4.25 -10.28
CA ALA A 219 7.61 -5.43 -9.74
C ALA A 219 8.32 -6.72 -10.21
N ALA A 220 8.68 -6.80 -11.49
CA ALA A 220 9.47 -7.91 -12.04
C ALA A 220 10.86 -8.01 -11.39
N ARG A 221 11.53 -6.88 -11.15
CA ARG A 221 12.80 -6.84 -10.41
C ARG A 221 12.64 -7.33 -8.97
N ALA A 222 11.60 -6.89 -8.28
CA ALA A 222 11.31 -7.34 -6.93
C ALA A 222 10.99 -8.83 -6.89
N ALA A 223 10.25 -9.36 -7.88
CA ALA A 223 9.96 -10.77 -8.02
C ALA A 223 11.23 -11.61 -8.25
N ALA A 224 12.16 -11.12 -9.09
CA ALA A 224 13.45 -11.78 -9.32
C ALA A 224 14.34 -11.78 -8.06
N ALA A 225 14.14 -10.82 -7.16
CA ALA A 225 14.86 -10.76 -5.89
C ALA A 225 14.20 -11.62 -4.80
N PHE A 226 12.90 -11.85 -4.86
CA PHE A 226 12.12 -12.58 -3.85
C PHE A 226 12.21 -14.09 -4.03
#